data_5345ae1a34bd66334abdd95ebceca1c9
#
_entry.id   5345ae1a34bd66334abdd95ebceca1c9
#
_cell.length_a   1.000
_cell.length_b   1.000
_cell.length_c   1.000
_cell.angle_alpha   90.00
_cell.angle_beta   90.00
_cell.angle_gamma   90.00
#
_symmetry.space_group_name_H-M   'P 1'
#
loop_
_entity.id
_entity.type
_entity.pdbx_description
1 polymer ?
#
loop_
_entity_poly.entity_id
_entity_poly.type
_entity_poly.pdbx_seq_one_letter_code
_entity_poly.pdbx_strand_id
1 'polypeptide(L)'
;MIHNQRELKMGFKVWMRTVGAAVGAVAVLLMAGCAHPVSMVPDAKPIATVPSKIEKSVAYVISPANMAKEVQTPGGGGDKIKYQPYKDLDAALYQAFSAVFADVTKVSAAAEAKGVSYVIEPSITTTSSSDSLFTWPPTRFSVNLVCRVLDANGQLLTEVHSVGDGEATFSEFKSDFSLSARRASRSAVDNLVKALAITPELRR
;
A
#
# COMPACT_ATOMS: atom_id res chain seq x y z
N MET A 1 54.65 -3.72 -46.39
CA MET A 1 53.60 -2.66 -46.19
C MET A 1 52.18 -3.20 -45.89
N ILE A 2 51.99 -4.50 -45.84
CA ILE A 2 50.65 -5.14 -45.71
C ILE A 2 50.31 -5.50 -44.23
N HIS A 3 51.31 -5.57 -43.36
CA HIS A 3 51.09 -6.02 -41.95
C HIS A 3 50.42 -4.97 -41.09
N ASN A 4 50.58 -3.71 -41.34
CA ASN A 4 50.06 -2.59 -40.53
C ASN A 4 48.53 -2.34 -40.68
N GLN A 5 47.94 -2.76 -41.77
CA GLN A 5 46.49 -2.56 -42.05
C GLN A 5 45.58 -3.52 -41.32
N ARG A 6 46.09 -4.70 -40.90
CA ARG A 6 45.31 -5.71 -40.15
C ARG A 6 45.14 -5.34 -38.65
N GLU A 7 46.19 -4.81 -38.07
CA GLU A 7 46.18 -4.37 -36.66
C GLU A 7 45.20 -3.19 -36.43
N LEU A 8 45.19 -2.20 -37.37
CA LEU A 8 44.25 -1.07 -37.28
C LEU A 8 42.79 -1.48 -37.39
N LYS A 9 42.47 -2.45 -38.26
CA LYS A 9 41.09 -2.95 -38.43
C LYS A 9 40.61 -3.77 -37.25
N MET A 10 41.49 -4.48 -36.56
CA MET A 10 41.16 -5.30 -35.36
C MET A 10 40.93 -4.41 -34.15
N GLY A 11 41.76 -3.40 -33.94
CA GLY A 11 41.58 -2.41 -32.86
C GLY A 11 40.29 -1.60 -32.98
N PHE A 12 39.92 -1.20 -34.21
CA PHE A 12 38.68 -0.46 -34.46
C PHE A 12 37.41 -1.30 -34.22
N LYS A 13 37.44 -2.61 -34.59
CA LYS A 13 36.32 -3.52 -34.35
C LYS A 13 36.11 -3.81 -32.86
N VAL A 14 37.20 -3.94 -32.08
CA VAL A 14 37.13 -4.16 -30.65
C VAL A 14 36.62 -2.88 -29.94
N TRP A 15 37.12 -1.71 -30.36
CA TRP A 15 36.70 -0.42 -29.80
C TRP A 15 35.20 -0.14 -30.07
N MET A 16 34.68 -0.43 -31.28
CA MET A 16 33.26 -0.28 -31.58
C MET A 16 32.37 -1.25 -30.77
N ARG A 17 32.86 -2.45 -30.47
CA ARG A 17 32.10 -3.40 -29.63
C ARG A 17 32.02 -2.97 -28.17
N THR A 18 33.09 -2.43 -27.62
CA THR A 18 33.11 -1.95 -26.23
C THR A 18 32.30 -0.67 -26.07
N VAL A 19 32.35 0.26 -27.02
CA VAL A 19 31.54 1.49 -26.99
C VAL A 19 30.05 1.14 -27.15
N GLY A 20 29.68 0.22 -28.04
CA GLY A 20 28.30 -0.22 -28.22
C GLY A 20 27.71 -0.89 -26.97
N ALA A 21 28.53 -1.72 -26.28
CA ALA A 21 28.09 -2.34 -25.02
C ALA A 21 27.94 -1.35 -23.87
N ALA A 22 28.81 -0.33 -23.78
CA ALA A 22 28.72 0.71 -22.76
C ALA A 22 27.50 1.62 -22.99
N VAL A 23 27.21 2.01 -24.23
CA VAL A 23 26.02 2.82 -24.57
C VAL A 23 24.73 2.03 -24.30
N GLY A 24 24.70 0.73 -24.61
CA GLY A 24 23.56 -0.13 -24.30
C GLY A 24 23.31 -0.27 -22.80
N ALA A 25 24.36 -0.41 -22.00
CA ALA A 25 24.24 -0.51 -20.53
C ALA A 25 23.75 0.78 -19.90
N VAL A 26 24.18 1.95 -20.38
CA VAL A 26 23.72 3.26 -19.90
C VAL A 26 22.25 3.49 -20.30
N ALA A 27 21.82 3.09 -21.48
CA ALA A 27 20.43 3.21 -21.91
C ALA A 27 19.47 2.36 -21.07
N VAL A 28 19.90 1.17 -20.63
CA VAL A 28 19.09 0.30 -19.74
C VAL A 28 18.98 0.90 -18.33
N LEU A 29 20.00 1.56 -17.82
CA LEU A 29 19.99 2.23 -16.51
C LEU A 29 19.08 3.47 -16.47
N LEU A 30 18.86 4.13 -17.61
CA LEU A 30 17.97 5.29 -17.71
C LEU A 30 16.47 4.92 -17.79
N MET A 31 16.13 3.63 -18.01
CA MET A 31 14.74 3.15 -18.01
C MET A 31 14.24 2.71 -16.64
N ALA A 32 15.05 2.80 -15.58
CA ALA A 32 14.57 2.67 -14.21
C ALA A 32 13.81 3.95 -13.83
N GLY A 33 12.60 4.10 -14.35
CA GLY A 33 11.70 5.20 -13.99
C GLY A 33 11.56 5.26 -12.46
N CYS A 34 12.01 6.36 -11.86
CA CYS A 34 11.90 6.56 -10.41
C CYS A 34 10.42 6.55 -10.03
N ALA A 35 10.03 5.65 -9.14
CA ALA A 35 8.68 5.68 -8.60
C ALA A 35 8.52 6.89 -7.67
N HIS A 36 7.46 7.67 -7.89
CA HIS A 36 7.17 8.86 -7.08
C HIS A 36 6.55 8.46 -5.75
N PRO A 37 7.04 8.96 -4.61
CA PRO A 37 6.44 8.67 -3.32
C PRO A 37 5.08 9.35 -3.19
N VAL A 38 4.08 8.61 -2.70
CA VAL A 38 2.77 9.14 -2.29
C VAL A 38 2.45 8.63 -0.89
N SER A 39 1.58 9.33 -0.16
CA SER A 39 1.13 8.94 1.16
C SER A 39 -0.30 8.44 1.11
N MET A 40 -0.55 7.34 1.82
CA MET A 40 -1.89 6.81 2.04
C MET A 40 -2.48 7.23 3.40
N VAL A 41 -1.75 8.03 4.19
CA VAL A 41 -2.23 8.47 5.52
C VAL A 41 -3.53 9.24 5.36
N PRO A 42 -4.67 8.78 5.89
CA PRO A 42 -5.94 9.49 5.78
C PRO A 42 -5.90 10.85 6.47
N ASP A 43 -6.76 11.76 6.02
CA ASP A 43 -6.94 13.05 6.71
C ASP A 43 -7.36 12.84 8.17
N ALA A 44 -6.92 13.75 9.04
CA ALA A 44 -7.19 13.72 10.49
C ALA A 44 -8.65 14.10 10.84
N LYS A 45 -9.62 13.55 10.11
CA LYS A 45 -11.05 13.69 10.45
C LYS A 45 -11.45 12.58 11.43
N PRO A 46 -12.45 12.77 12.30
CA PRO A 46 -12.97 11.69 13.13
C PRO A 46 -13.38 10.48 12.27
N ILE A 47 -12.99 9.29 12.68
CA ILE A 47 -13.41 8.04 12.04
C ILE A 47 -14.91 7.81 12.32
N ALA A 48 -15.57 7.03 11.47
CA ALA A 48 -16.96 6.64 11.69
C ALA A 48 -17.16 6.08 13.12
N THR A 49 -18.23 6.49 13.77
CA THR A 49 -18.56 6.01 15.12
C THR A 49 -19.63 4.93 15.05
N VAL A 50 -19.61 4.02 16.01
CA VAL A 50 -20.63 2.98 16.16
C VAL A 50 -21.55 3.33 17.35
N PRO A 51 -22.84 2.91 17.33
CA PRO A 51 -23.79 3.20 18.41
C PRO A 51 -23.36 2.59 19.74
N SER A 52 -22.75 1.40 19.74
CA SER A 52 -22.20 0.73 20.90
C SER A 52 -20.97 -0.08 20.52
N LYS A 53 -19.95 -0.03 21.34
CA LYS A 53 -18.78 -0.89 21.19
C LYS A 53 -19.11 -2.35 21.44
N ILE A 54 -18.29 -3.21 20.88
CA ILE A 54 -18.27 -4.63 21.20
C ILE A 54 -17.38 -4.78 22.44
N GLU A 55 -17.95 -5.30 23.54
CA GLU A 55 -17.28 -5.49 24.84
C GLU A 55 -16.32 -6.69 24.79
N LYS A 56 -15.37 -6.63 23.87
CA LYS A 56 -14.32 -7.63 23.64
C LYS A 56 -12.97 -6.94 23.51
N SER A 57 -11.91 -7.62 23.95
CA SER A 57 -10.53 -7.21 23.74
C SER A 57 -10.00 -7.81 22.44
N VAL A 58 -9.25 -7.04 21.66
CA VAL A 58 -8.64 -7.52 20.41
C VAL A 58 -7.17 -7.17 20.34
N ALA A 59 -6.39 -8.06 19.73
CA ALA A 59 -5.05 -7.75 19.26
C ALA A 59 -5.05 -7.73 17.73
N TYR A 60 -4.51 -6.68 17.10
CA TYR A 60 -4.29 -6.70 15.65
C TYR A 60 -2.80 -6.86 15.33
N VAL A 61 -2.53 -7.67 14.31
CA VAL A 61 -1.18 -8.13 13.97
C VAL A 61 -0.67 -7.37 12.75
N ILE A 62 0.41 -6.58 12.91
CA ILE A 62 1.17 -6.06 11.78
C ILE A 62 2.65 -6.42 11.97
N SER A 63 3.13 -7.38 11.19
CA SER A 63 4.51 -7.83 11.29
C SER A 63 5.51 -6.74 10.86
N PRO A 64 6.77 -6.77 11.35
CA PRO A 64 7.82 -5.86 10.89
C PRO A 64 8.02 -5.91 9.37
N ALA A 65 7.88 -7.09 8.76
CA ALA A 65 7.95 -7.24 7.31
C ALA A 65 6.83 -6.47 6.59
N ASN A 66 5.59 -6.53 7.11
CA ASN A 66 4.49 -5.75 6.57
C ASN A 66 4.70 -4.24 6.77
N MET A 67 5.18 -3.82 7.94
CA MET A 67 5.48 -2.40 8.21
C MET A 67 6.53 -1.83 7.24
N ALA A 68 7.50 -2.64 6.83
CA ALA A 68 8.54 -2.25 5.87
C ALA A 68 8.13 -2.43 4.40
N LYS A 69 7.00 -3.08 4.13
CA LYS A 69 6.56 -3.42 2.77
C LYS A 69 6.27 -2.17 1.96
N GLU A 70 7.06 -1.96 0.91
CA GLU A 70 6.79 -0.96 -0.13
C GLU A 70 6.00 -1.59 -1.28
N VAL A 71 5.02 -0.88 -1.78
CA VAL A 71 4.19 -1.27 -2.94
C VAL A 71 4.39 -0.24 -4.03
N GLN A 72 4.45 -0.70 -5.28
CA GLN A 72 4.47 0.15 -6.45
C GLN A 72 3.26 -0.17 -7.32
N THR A 73 2.57 0.88 -7.74
CA THR A 73 1.42 0.78 -8.65
C THR A 73 1.53 1.82 -9.77
N PRO A 74 0.76 1.68 -10.86
CA PRO A 74 0.76 2.66 -11.93
C PRO A 74 0.34 4.06 -11.46
N GLY A 75 1.09 5.07 -11.94
CA GLY A 75 0.66 6.47 -12.01
C GLY A 75 0.11 6.80 -13.39
N GLY A 76 0.28 8.04 -13.82
CA GLY A 76 0.00 8.49 -15.19
C GLY A 76 1.27 8.61 -16.02
N GLY A 77 1.13 8.63 -17.35
CA GLY A 77 2.23 8.84 -18.27
C GLY A 77 3.28 7.73 -18.34
N GLY A 78 2.98 6.53 -17.82
CA GLY A 78 3.93 5.42 -17.71
C GLY A 78 4.76 5.45 -16.42
N ASP A 79 4.64 6.49 -15.61
CA ASP A 79 5.29 6.57 -14.31
C ASP A 79 4.67 5.60 -13.30
N LYS A 80 5.42 5.35 -12.23
CA LYS A 80 4.97 4.54 -11.10
C LYS A 80 4.93 5.40 -9.84
N ILE A 81 4.06 5.03 -8.92
CA ILE A 81 4.03 5.56 -7.56
C ILE A 81 4.45 4.48 -6.57
N LYS A 82 4.96 4.91 -5.41
CA LYS A 82 5.36 4.02 -4.32
C LYS A 82 4.88 4.53 -2.96
N TYR A 83 4.54 3.60 -2.08
CA TYR A 83 4.03 3.86 -0.73
C TYR A 83 4.18 2.64 0.16
N GLN A 84 3.97 2.82 1.47
CA GLN A 84 4.04 1.75 2.48
C GLN A 84 2.66 1.57 3.13
N PRO A 85 1.78 0.71 2.57
CA PRO A 85 0.36 0.68 2.95
C PRO A 85 0.13 0.36 4.42
N TYR A 86 0.87 -0.59 4.99
CA TYR A 86 0.71 -0.95 6.41
C TYR A 86 1.22 0.14 7.35
N LYS A 87 2.32 0.80 7.01
CA LYS A 87 2.86 1.92 7.79
C LYS A 87 1.94 3.13 7.74
N ASP A 88 1.44 3.46 6.55
CA ASP A 88 0.60 4.63 6.33
C ASP A 88 -0.78 4.47 6.97
N LEU A 89 -1.32 3.24 7.01
CA LEU A 89 -2.64 2.96 7.58
C LEU A 89 -2.62 2.52 9.06
N ASP A 90 -1.45 2.31 9.66
CA ASP A 90 -1.33 1.76 11.03
C ASP A 90 -2.16 2.54 12.05
N ALA A 91 -1.97 3.85 12.12
CA ALA A 91 -2.72 4.70 13.06
C ALA A 91 -4.24 4.69 12.78
N ALA A 92 -4.64 4.66 11.51
CA ALA A 92 -6.04 4.63 11.13
C ALA A 92 -6.71 3.28 11.44
N LEU A 93 -6.00 2.17 11.28
CA LEU A 93 -6.46 0.84 11.68
C LEU A 93 -6.62 0.74 13.20
N TYR A 94 -5.66 1.26 13.97
CA TYR A 94 -5.79 1.32 15.43
C TYR A 94 -7.05 2.10 15.85
N GLN A 95 -7.28 3.27 15.24
CA GLN A 95 -8.46 4.08 15.50
C GLN A 95 -9.76 3.35 15.09
N ALA A 96 -9.77 2.67 13.93
CA ALA A 96 -10.91 1.91 13.46
C ALA A 96 -11.29 0.78 14.42
N PHE A 97 -10.33 -0.01 14.85
CA PHE A 97 -10.56 -1.08 15.82
C PHE A 97 -10.99 -0.50 17.19
N SER A 98 -10.36 0.58 17.64
CA SER A 98 -10.72 1.26 18.90
C SER A 98 -12.11 1.93 18.86
N ALA A 99 -12.61 2.26 17.66
CA ALA A 99 -13.99 2.73 17.52
C ALA A 99 -15.01 1.61 17.75
N VAL A 100 -14.64 0.36 17.42
CA VAL A 100 -15.56 -0.80 17.44
C VAL A 100 -15.42 -1.64 18.69
N PHE A 101 -14.21 -1.87 19.19
CA PHE A 101 -13.94 -2.76 20.32
C PHE A 101 -13.62 -1.99 21.61
N ALA A 102 -13.85 -2.63 22.76
CA ALA A 102 -13.62 -2.03 24.07
C ALA A 102 -12.12 -1.83 24.35
N ASP A 103 -11.29 -2.81 23.99
CA ASP A 103 -9.85 -2.78 24.19
C ASP A 103 -9.10 -3.25 22.93
N VAL A 104 -8.03 -2.54 22.55
CA VAL A 104 -7.27 -2.80 21.33
C VAL A 104 -5.77 -2.71 21.61
N THR A 105 -5.06 -3.77 21.25
CA THR A 105 -3.61 -3.84 21.36
C THR A 105 -3.00 -4.17 20.00
N LYS A 106 -1.90 -3.50 19.64
CA LYS A 106 -1.09 -3.86 18.48
C LYS A 106 -0.01 -4.85 18.86
N VAL A 107 0.18 -5.89 18.06
CA VAL A 107 1.25 -6.88 18.23
C VAL A 107 1.99 -7.10 16.90
N SER A 108 3.23 -7.61 16.97
CA SER A 108 4.05 -7.88 15.81
C SER A 108 3.85 -9.31 15.26
N ALA A 109 3.36 -10.22 16.09
CA ALA A 109 3.07 -11.60 15.72
C ALA A 109 1.84 -12.10 16.50
N ALA A 110 1.07 -13.02 15.90
CA ALA A 110 -0.12 -13.60 16.55
C ALA A 110 0.20 -14.31 17.88
N ALA A 111 1.39 -14.88 18.03
CA ALA A 111 1.84 -15.52 19.26
C ALA A 111 1.98 -14.56 20.46
N GLU A 112 2.08 -13.25 20.22
CA GLU A 112 2.14 -12.20 21.24
C GLU A 112 0.74 -11.82 21.76
N ALA A 113 -0.32 -12.16 21.02
CA ALA A 113 -1.70 -11.85 21.34
C ALA A 113 -2.24 -12.79 22.44
N LYS A 114 -1.94 -12.44 23.72
CA LYS A 114 -2.36 -13.24 24.86
C LYS A 114 -3.49 -12.57 25.64
N GLY A 115 -4.46 -13.37 26.08
CA GLY A 115 -5.55 -12.88 26.94
C GLY A 115 -6.56 -11.97 26.24
N VAL A 116 -6.61 -12.00 24.90
CA VAL A 116 -7.59 -11.25 24.10
C VAL A 116 -8.70 -12.16 23.60
N SER A 117 -9.87 -11.57 23.34
CA SER A 117 -11.01 -12.31 22.77
C SER A 117 -10.78 -12.68 21.30
N TYR A 118 -10.18 -11.78 20.54
CA TYR A 118 -9.94 -11.97 19.10
C TYR A 118 -8.55 -11.51 18.70
N VAL A 119 -8.03 -12.15 17.65
CA VAL A 119 -6.82 -11.72 16.93
C VAL A 119 -7.24 -11.32 15.53
N ILE A 120 -6.87 -10.10 15.11
CA ILE A 120 -7.20 -9.57 13.79
C ILE A 120 -5.93 -9.48 12.95
N GLU A 121 -5.94 -10.10 11.78
CA GLU A 121 -4.85 -10.07 10.79
C GLU A 121 -5.31 -9.26 9.56
N PRO A 122 -4.95 -7.97 9.47
CA PRO A 122 -5.31 -7.16 8.31
C PRO A 122 -4.43 -7.48 7.11
N SER A 123 -5.05 -7.63 5.95
CA SER A 123 -4.41 -7.68 4.64
C SER A 123 -4.81 -6.45 3.83
N ILE A 124 -3.83 -5.76 3.24
CA ILE A 124 -4.03 -4.53 2.48
C ILE A 124 -3.57 -4.76 1.05
N THR A 125 -4.49 -4.60 0.10
CA THR A 125 -4.20 -4.56 -1.33
C THR A 125 -4.68 -3.25 -1.94
N THR A 126 -3.99 -2.78 -2.97
CA THR A 126 -4.24 -1.45 -3.53
C THR A 126 -4.10 -1.49 -5.04
N THR A 127 -4.86 -0.65 -5.71
CA THR A 127 -4.73 -0.37 -7.14
C THR A 127 -4.77 1.13 -7.38
N SER A 128 -4.13 1.59 -8.45
CA SER A 128 -4.16 2.99 -8.84
C SER A 128 -4.16 3.12 -10.36
N SER A 129 -4.70 4.23 -10.84
CA SER A 129 -4.70 4.61 -12.24
C SER A 129 -4.78 6.13 -12.40
N SER A 130 -4.39 6.63 -13.57
CA SER A 130 -4.62 8.00 -13.95
C SER A 130 -5.38 8.05 -15.28
N ASP A 131 -6.36 8.94 -15.37
CA ASP A 131 -7.11 9.20 -16.60
C ASP A 131 -6.29 10.01 -17.62
N SER A 132 -5.14 10.58 -17.20
CA SER A 132 -4.27 11.39 -18.04
C SER A 132 -2.97 10.66 -18.35
N LEU A 133 -2.61 10.65 -19.64
CA LEU A 133 -1.31 10.16 -20.12
C LEU A 133 -0.14 11.10 -19.78
N PHE A 134 -0.42 12.34 -19.35
CA PHE A 134 0.59 13.38 -19.14
C PHE A 134 0.81 13.74 -17.67
N THR A 135 0.12 13.06 -16.74
CA THR A 135 0.22 13.35 -15.31
C THR A 135 0.58 12.08 -14.53
N TRP A 136 1.68 12.13 -13.78
CA TRP A 136 2.13 10.99 -12.99
C TRP A 136 1.29 10.71 -11.73
N PRO A 137 0.69 11.72 -11.03
CA PRO A 137 -0.14 11.42 -9.87
C PRO A 137 -1.36 10.60 -10.27
N PRO A 138 -1.73 9.56 -9.50
CA PRO A 138 -2.94 8.81 -9.79
C PRO A 138 -4.16 9.68 -9.52
N THR A 139 -5.07 9.74 -10.49
CA THR A 139 -6.37 10.41 -10.31
C THR A 139 -7.38 9.51 -9.62
N ARG A 140 -7.16 8.20 -9.68
CA ARG A 140 -7.97 7.17 -9.01
C ARG A 140 -7.10 6.24 -8.18
N PHE A 141 -7.59 5.91 -7.01
CA PHE A 141 -6.93 4.98 -6.09
C PHE A 141 -7.99 4.12 -5.40
N SER A 142 -7.70 2.83 -5.22
CA SER A 142 -8.57 1.92 -4.49
C SER A 142 -7.77 1.17 -3.42
N VAL A 143 -8.36 1.03 -2.24
CA VAL A 143 -7.82 0.28 -1.10
C VAL A 143 -8.80 -0.82 -0.74
N ASN A 144 -8.34 -2.06 -0.76
CA ASN A 144 -9.10 -3.21 -0.29
C ASN A 144 -8.45 -3.72 1.01
N LEU A 145 -9.24 -3.74 2.08
CA LEU A 145 -8.88 -4.26 3.40
C LEU A 145 -9.64 -5.56 3.64
N VAL A 146 -8.90 -6.62 3.96
CA VAL A 146 -9.45 -7.91 4.42
C VAL A 146 -8.91 -8.17 5.81
N CYS A 147 -9.78 -8.20 6.81
CA CYS A 147 -9.43 -8.49 8.19
C CYS A 147 -9.88 -9.92 8.51
N ARG A 148 -8.93 -10.84 8.63
CA ARG A 148 -9.17 -12.17 9.17
C ARG A 148 -9.29 -12.06 10.68
N VAL A 149 -10.40 -12.49 11.23
CA VAL A 149 -10.63 -12.48 12.68
C VAL A 149 -10.56 -13.91 13.21
N LEU A 150 -9.62 -14.14 14.09
CA LEU A 150 -9.40 -15.42 14.74
C LEU A 150 -9.93 -15.35 16.18
N ASP A 151 -10.40 -16.47 16.71
CA ASP A 151 -10.75 -16.63 18.12
C ASP A 151 -9.49 -16.78 19.00
N ALA A 152 -9.68 -16.91 20.31
CA ALA A 152 -8.61 -17.11 21.28
C ALA A 152 -7.80 -18.40 21.08
N ASN A 153 -8.32 -19.37 20.32
CA ASN A 153 -7.66 -20.62 19.98
C ASN A 153 -6.92 -20.55 18.62
N GLY A 154 -6.98 -19.41 17.93
CA GLY A 154 -6.39 -19.22 16.61
C GLY A 154 -7.23 -19.80 15.46
N GLN A 155 -8.50 -20.15 15.71
CA GLN A 155 -9.41 -20.60 14.66
C GLN A 155 -10.05 -19.41 13.95
N LEU A 156 -10.16 -19.47 12.62
CA LEU A 156 -10.81 -18.44 11.85
C LEU A 156 -12.30 -18.37 12.21
N LEU A 157 -12.71 -17.22 12.73
CA LEU A 157 -14.08 -16.93 13.08
C LEU A 157 -14.85 -16.32 11.90
N THR A 158 -14.26 -15.32 11.26
CA THR A 158 -14.84 -14.61 10.12
C THR A 158 -13.77 -13.82 9.35
N GLU A 159 -14.14 -13.38 8.15
CA GLU A 159 -13.36 -12.39 7.39
C GLU A 159 -14.23 -11.16 7.14
N VAL A 160 -13.71 -10.00 7.49
CA VAL A 160 -14.39 -8.72 7.27
C VAL A 160 -13.70 -7.97 6.15
N HIS A 161 -14.47 -7.65 5.11
CA HIS A 161 -13.99 -6.98 3.90
C HIS A 161 -14.45 -5.53 3.88
N SER A 162 -13.58 -4.63 3.45
CA SER A 162 -13.94 -3.27 3.13
C SER A 162 -13.14 -2.75 1.94
N VAL A 163 -13.79 -1.96 1.11
CA VAL A 163 -13.18 -1.30 -0.04
C VAL A 163 -13.41 0.19 0.10
N GLY A 164 -12.40 0.96 -0.24
CA GLY A 164 -12.49 2.40 -0.32
C GLY A 164 -11.88 2.90 -1.61
N ASP A 165 -12.62 3.77 -2.30
CA ASP A 165 -12.20 4.43 -3.51
C ASP A 165 -11.98 5.90 -3.26
N GLY A 166 -10.99 6.47 -3.95
CA GLY A 166 -10.65 7.88 -3.89
C GLY A 166 -10.31 8.42 -5.26
N GLU A 167 -10.87 9.56 -5.57
CA GLU A 167 -10.62 10.29 -6.80
C GLU A 167 -10.06 11.68 -6.50
N ALA A 168 -9.25 12.21 -7.41
CA ALA A 168 -8.76 13.57 -7.38
C ALA A 168 -8.80 14.17 -8.79
N THR A 169 -9.40 15.36 -8.91
CA THR A 169 -9.40 16.11 -10.15
C THR A 169 -8.03 16.73 -10.42
N PHE A 170 -7.80 17.18 -11.66
CA PHE A 170 -6.54 17.83 -12.03
C PHE A 170 -6.22 19.07 -11.17
N SER A 171 -7.21 19.85 -10.81
CA SER A 171 -7.03 21.05 -9.97
C SER A 171 -6.68 20.69 -8.52
N GLU A 172 -7.23 19.60 -8.00
CA GLU A 172 -7.04 19.17 -6.63
C GLU A 172 -5.66 18.53 -6.40
N PHE A 173 -5.22 17.65 -7.29
CA PHE A 173 -3.92 16.98 -7.09
C PHE A 173 -2.73 17.93 -7.25
N LYS A 174 -2.87 19.10 -7.87
CA LYS A 174 -1.80 20.10 -7.90
C LYS A 174 -1.36 20.56 -6.51
N SER A 175 -2.28 20.56 -5.55
CA SER A 175 -1.99 20.90 -4.15
C SER A 175 -1.63 19.71 -3.30
N ASP A 176 -2.09 18.50 -3.67
CA ASP A 176 -1.82 17.25 -2.95
C ASP A 176 -1.79 16.06 -3.91
N PHE A 177 -0.58 15.64 -4.29
CA PHE A 177 -0.36 14.49 -5.17
C PHE A 177 -0.82 13.15 -4.59
N SER A 178 -1.06 13.08 -3.29
CA SER A 178 -1.52 11.90 -2.56
C SER A 178 -3.04 11.86 -2.36
N LEU A 179 -3.77 12.86 -2.83
CA LEU A 179 -5.16 13.10 -2.44
C LEU A 179 -6.08 11.91 -2.75
N SER A 180 -5.97 11.29 -3.93
CA SER A 180 -6.77 10.10 -4.28
C SER A 180 -6.48 8.93 -3.34
N ALA A 181 -5.21 8.67 -3.02
CA ALA A 181 -4.79 7.61 -2.10
C ALA A 181 -5.30 7.87 -0.67
N ARG A 182 -5.22 9.10 -0.18
CA ARG A 182 -5.71 9.49 1.15
C ARG A 182 -7.23 9.35 1.27
N ARG A 183 -7.98 9.76 0.22
CA ARG A 183 -9.45 9.60 0.14
C ARG A 183 -9.84 8.13 0.13
N ALA A 184 -9.17 7.29 -0.70
CA ALA A 184 -9.41 5.86 -0.74
C ALA A 184 -9.15 5.18 0.61
N SER A 185 -8.03 5.52 1.25
CA SER A 185 -7.67 5.03 2.58
C SER A 185 -8.73 5.40 3.61
N ARG A 186 -9.19 6.64 3.60
CA ARG A 186 -10.24 7.11 4.50
C ARG A 186 -11.54 6.34 4.28
N SER A 187 -11.98 6.22 3.04
CA SER A 187 -13.18 5.49 2.67
C SER A 187 -13.10 4.01 3.12
N ALA A 188 -11.97 3.34 2.88
CA ALA A 188 -11.76 1.95 3.28
C ALA A 188 -11.85 1.77 4.81
N VAL A 189 -11.22 2.67 5.58
CA VAL A 189 -11.22 2.61 7.05
C VAL A 189 -12.61 2.89 7.62
N ASP A 190 -13.35 3.88 7.10
CA ASP A 190 -14.71 4.16 7.53
C ASP A 190 -15.67 3.00 7.20
N ASN A 191 -15.49 2.36 6.04
CA ASN A 191 -16.26 1.17 5.64
C ASN A 191 -15.88 -0.05 6.49
N LEU A 192 -14.61 -0.20 6.90
CA LEU A 192 -14.17 -1.25 7.83
C LEU A 192 -14.87 -1.12 9.17
N VAL A 193 -14.95 0.08 9.76
CA VAL A 193 -15.67 0.31 11.02
C VAL A 193 -17.12 -0.13 10.92
N LYS A 194 -17.81 0.26 9.85
CA LYS A 194 -19.22 -0.15 9.61
C LYS A 194 -19.36 -1.66 9.47
N ALA A 195 -18.48 -2.30 8.68
CA ALA A 195 -18.51 -3.73 8.46
C ALA A 195 -18.28 -4.52 9.75
N LEU A 196 -17.25 -4.15 10.53
CA LEU A 196 -16.97 -4.76 11.83
C LEU A 196 -18.16 -4.61 12.80
N ALA A 197 -18.77 -3.43 12.84
CA ALA A 197 -19.88 -3.13 13.76
C ALA A 197 -21.13 -4.00 13.54
N ILE A 198 -21.38 -4.41 12.29
CA ILE A 198 -22.55 -5.21 11.92
C ILE A 198 -22.27 -6.72 11.80
N THR A 199 -21.02 -7.15 11.98
CA THR A 199 -20.64 -8.58 11.89
C THR A 199 -21.16 -9.34 13.12
N PRO A 200 -22.13 -10.27 12.96
CA PRO A 200 -22.78 -10.91 14.11
C PRO A 200 -21.85 -11.81 14.92
N GLU A 201 -20.87 -12.43 14.27
CA GLU A 201 -19.88 -13.34 14.87
C GLU A 201 -19.07 -12.65 15.96
N LEU A 202 -18.86 -11.33 15.82
CA LEU A 202 -18.04 -10.54 16.76
C LEU A 202 -18.81 -10.11 18.01
N ARG A 203 -20.11 -10.32 18.06
CA ARG A 203 -20.99 -9.93 19.18
C ARG A 203 -21.43 -11.12 20.07
N ARG A 204 -20.97 -12.32 19.75
CA ARG A 204 -21.27 -13.56 20.49
C ARG A 204 -20.38 -13.75 21.71
#